data_5692646f1d51fc5b47a0d54e89088012
#
_entry.id   5692646f1d51fc5b47a0d54e89088012
#
_cell.length_a   1.000
_cell.length_b   1.000
_cell.length_c   1.000
_cell.angle_alpha   90.00
_cell.angle_beta   90.00
_cell.angle_gamma   90.00
#
_symmetry.space_group_name_H-M   'P 1'
#
loop_
_entity.id
_entity.type
_entity.pdbx_description
1 polymer ?
#
loop_
_entity_poly.entity_id
_entity_poly.type
_entity_poly.pdbx_seq_one_letter_code
_entity_poly.pdbx_strand_id
1 'polypeptide(L)'
;MEDATRLLSCSAHSPAAGKLVTTAGLVAAVVATGNSLRAAEEACEAECRRCVGSVFHRPDIASVQMVEAAVTAQRSLRKIRIGVVGSTRGSSLQPILYAIQDGRLNAEIAVVVGNVGTSYILQRARVNNLKTVHIPGKGRVREEFDRDVTKALEDAGVDLVLLVGFMRIISGEFCRRWHGKLLNVHPSLLPLHAGLMDLQVHQSVLDAGDAESGCTVHQVIEEVDGGEVVVQMRVPVEKGETAASLKSKVQQLEAESLIRACEMFYNDRTLPGATDARQKKALLDGGDRMDLAA
;
A
#
# COMPACT_ATOMS: atom_id res chain seq x y z
N MET A 1 17.76 16.35 -18.07
CA MET A 1 17.70 15.60 -19.36
C MET A 1 17.02 16.54 -20.33
N GLU A 2 17.66 16.83 -21.46
CA GLU A 2 17.03 17.62 -22.51
C GLU A 2 15.86 16.81 -23.09
N ASP A 3 14.73 17.47 -23.31
CA ASP A 3 13.56 16.88 -23.97
C ASP A 3 13.95 16.55 -25.41
N ALA A 4 13.97 15.26 -25.76
CA ALA A 4 14.34 14.79 -27.08
C ALA A 4 13.12 14.20 -27.78
N THR A 5 12.76 14.78 -28.92
CA THR A 5 11.73 14.26 -29.82
C THR A 5 12.39 13.62 -31.03
N ARG A 6 11.98 12.42 -31.42
CA ARG A 6 12.50 11.71 -32.58
C ARG A 6 11.38 11.29 -33.52
N LEU A 7 11.52 11.60 -34.79
CA LEU A 7 10.68 11.08 -35.85
C LEU A 7 11.32 9.81 -36.42
N LEU A 8 10.63 8.68 -36.39
CA LEU A 8 11.04 7.41 -36.92
C LEU A 8 10.21 7.12 -38.17
N SER A 9 10.85 7.11 -39.36
CA SER A 9 10.16 6.74 -40.59
C SER A 9 10.05 5.22 -40.72
N CYS A 10 8.85 4.72 -41.01
CA CYS A 10 8.57 3.29 -41.03
C CYS A 10 8.33 2.73 -42.46
N SER A 11 7.81 3.52 -43.39
CA SER A 11 7.43 3.07 -44.75
C SER A 11 7.58 4.20 -45.75
N ALA A 12 8.77 4.80 -45.83
CA ALA A 12 9.00 5.92 -46.73
C ALA A 12 10.05 5.54 -47.78
N HIS A 13 9.74 5.77 -49.03
CA HIS A 13 10.66 5.71 -50.15
C HIS A 13 11.03 7.13 -50.58
N SER A 14 12.30 7.43 -50.73
CA SER A 14 12.76 8.73 -51.23
C SER A 14 13.11 8.62 -52.71
N PRO A 15 12.22 9.01 -53.62
CA PRO A 15 12.65 9.28 -55.01
C PRO A 15 13.48 10.56 -55.01
N ALA A 16 14.46 10.64 -55.89
CA ALA A 16 15.39 11.74 -56.04
C ALA A 16 14.70 13.11 -55.88
N ALA A 17 15.21 13.96 -54.99
CA ALA A 17 14.77 15.33 -54.68
C ALA A 17 13.98 15.57 -53.39
N GLY A 18 14.35 14.92 -52.29
CA GLY A 18 13.98 15.42 -50.94
C GLY A 18 12.50 15.28 -50.52
N LYS A 19 11.69 14.53 -51.26
CA LYS A 19 10.30 14.23 -50.91
C LYS A 19 10.17 12.78 -50.49
N LEU A 20 9.59 12.54 -49.28
CA LEU A 20 9.19 11.22 -48.83
C LEU A 20 7.84 10.86 -49.45
N VAL A 21 7.74 9.75 -50.17
CA VAL A 21 6.50 9.20 -50.71
C VAL A 21 6.15 7.93 -49.96
N THR A 22 4.95 7.88 -49.39
CA THR A 22 4.48 6.73 -48.63
C THR A 22 3.66 5.80 -49.53
N THR A 23 3.81 4.51 -49.38
CA THR A 23 3.12 3.52 -50.19
C THR A 23 1.80 3.03 -49.58
N ALA A 24 1.70 2.88 -48.30
CA ALA A 24 0.50 2.61 -47.52
C ALA A 24 0.89 2.23 -46.07
N GLY A 25 -0.03 2.35 -45.12
CA GLY A 25 0.16 1.89 -43.73
C GLY A 25 0.85 2.91 -42.82
N LEU A 26 1.60 2.43 -41.82
CA LEU A 26 2.32 3.26 -40.87
C LEU A 26 3.46 4.01 -41.57
N VAL A 27 3.35 5.34 -41.61
CA VAL A 27 4.31 6.20 -42.30
C VAL A 27 5.49 6.55 -41.42
N ALA A 28 5.21 6.93 -40.19
CA ALA A 28 6.19 7.32 -39.21
C ALA A 28 5.65 7.13 -37.79
N ALA A 29 6.56 7.03 -36.83
CA ALA A 29 6.25 7.11 -35.42
C ALA A 29 6.99 8.29 -34.79
N VAL A 30 6.33 9.04 -33.93
CA VAL A 30 6.93 10.11 -33.14
C VAL A 30 7.15 9.59 -31.72
N VAL A 31 8.35 9.77 -31.21
CA VAL A 31 8.72 9.40 -29.85
C VAL A 31 9.30 10.62 -29.15
N ALA A 32 8.76 10.95 -28.00
CA ALA A 32 9.27 12.05 -27.18
C ALA A 32 9.55 11.60 -25.76
N THR A 33 10.45 12.32 -25.10
CA THR A 33 10.76 12.18 -23.68
C THR A 33 10.50 13.52 -22.98
N GLY A 34 10.08 13.48 -21.72
CA GLY A 34 9.83 14.69 -20.94
C GLY A 34 9.98 14.40 -19.44
N ASN A 35 9.97 15.45 -18.63
CA ASN A 35 10.03 15.37 -17.18
C ASN A 35 8.73 14.85 -16.55
N SER A 36 7.68 14.71 -17.35
CA SER A 36 6.40 14.08 -16.98
C SER A 36 5.77 13.43 -18.21
N LEU A 37 4.83 12.49 -18.02
CA LEU A 37 4.06 11.88 -19.10
C LEU A 37 3.35 12.95 -19.94
N ARG A 38 2.78 13.96 -19.30
CA ARG A 38 2.09 15.06 -19.96
C ARG A 38 3.03 15.86 -20.86
N ALA A 39 4.23 16.20 -20.38
CA ALA A 39 5.21 16.91 -21.19
C ALA A 39 5.67 16.08 -22.41
N ALA A 40 5.83 14.78 -22.25
CA ALA A 40 6.17 13.88 -23.35
C ALA A 40 5.01 13.76 -24.36
N GLU A 41 3.77 13.67 -23.91
CA GLU A 41 2.57 13.64 -24.75
C GLU A 41 2.45 14.95 -25.56
N GLU A 42 2.55 16.10 -24.91
CA GLU A 42 2.49 17.42 -25.57
C GLU A 42 3.59 17.60 -26.62
N ALA A 43 4.80 17.12 -26.33
CA ALA A 43 5.92 17.15 -27.29
C ALA A 43 5.67 16.22 -28.51
N CYS A 44 5.12 15.01 -28.30
CA CYS A 44 4.72 14.12 -29.39
C CYS A 44 3.64 14.76 -30.27
N GLU A 45 2.59 15.31 -29.67
CA GLU A 45 1.50 15.96 -30.39
C GLU A 45 1.97 17.18 -31.20
N ALA A 46 2.85 17.99 -30.61
CA ALA A 46 3.44 19.14 -31.30
C ALA A 46 4.21 18.71 -32.55
N GLU A 47 4.98 17.64 -32.50
CA GLU A 47 5.73 17.13 -33.66
C GLU A 47 4.80 16.48 -34.68
N CYS A 48 3.79 15.71 -34.26
CA CYS A 48 2.78 15.17 -35.17
C CYS A 48 2.09 16.27 -36.00
N ARG A 49 1.75 17.40 -35.38
CA ARG A 49 1.11 18.56 -36.07
C ARG A 49 2.03 19.26 -37.09
N ARG A 50 3.35 19.07 -37.00
CA ARG A 50 4.31 19.58 -37.97
C ARG A 50 4.37 18.74 -39.24
N CYS A 51 3.86 17.50 -39.21
CA CYS A 51 3.77 16.67 -40.38
C CYS A 51 2.73 17.22 -41.36
N VAL A 52 3.15 17.52 -42.60
CA VAL A 52 2.30 18.11 -43.64
C VAL A 52 2.00 17.06 -44.69
N GLY A 53 0.72 16.91 -45.07
CA GLY A 53 0.27 15.96 -46.11
C GLY A 53 -1.02 15.24 -45.71
N SER A 54 -1.46 14.30 -46.54
CA SER A 54 -2.64 13.46 -46.25
C SER A 54 -2.28 12.35 -45.27
N VAL A 55 -1.84 12.74 -44.05
CA VAL A 55 -1.49 11.81 -42.96
C VAL A 55 -2.43 12.01 -41.79
N PHE A 56 -2.78 10.91 -41.17
CA PHE A 56 -3.58 10.86 -39.94
C PHE A 56 -2.71 10.27 -38.84
N HIS A 57 -2.74 10.84 -37.65
CA HIS A 57 -2.11 10.28 -36.47
C HIS A 57 -3.16 9.86 -35.43
N ARG A 58 -2.81 8.88 -34.63
CA ARG A 58 -3.62 8.42 -33.51
C ARG A 58 -3.21 9.16 -32.23
N PRO A 59 -4.01 10.10 -31.75
CA PRO A 59 -3.69 10.88 -30.54
C PRO A 59 -3.84 10.08 -29.25
N ASP A 60 -4.48 8.90 -29.32
CA ASP A 60 -4.70 8.02 -28.18
C ASP A 60 -3.50 7.13 -27.84
N ILE A 61 -2.55 6.93 -28.76
CA ILE A 61 -1.37 6.08 -28.53
C ILE A 61 -0.42 6.79 -27.56
N ALA A 62 -0.14 6.10 -26.43
CA ALA A 62 0.73 6.59 -25.36
C ALA A 62 0.24 7.92 -24.72
N SER A 63 -1.06 8.25 -24.86
CA SER A 63 -1.65 9.34 -24.09
C SER A 63 -1.49 9.09 -22.57
N VAL A 64 -1.44 10.14 -21.77
CA VAL A 64 -1.36 10.05 -20.30
C VAL A 64 -2.42 9.08 -19.79
N GLN A 65 -3.66 9.21 -20.24
CA GLN A 65 -4.77 8.37 -19.82
C GLN A 65 -4.55 6.88 -20.15
N MET A 66 -4.06 6.57 -21.35
CA MET A 66 -3.79 5.18 -21.75
C MET A 66 -2.63 4.57 -20.95
N VAL A 67 -1.55 5.33 -20.73
CA VAL A 67 -0.40 4.87 -19.96
C VAL A 67 -0.78 4.65 -18.50
N GLU A 68 -1.53 5.57 -17.90
CA GLU A 68 -2.03 5.44 -16.52
C GLU A 68 -2.97 4.23 -16.38
N ALA A 69 -3.89 4.02 -17.34
CA ALA A 69 -4.75 2.85 -17.36
C ALA A 69 -3.96 1.55 -17.48
N ALA A 70 -2.97 1.49 -18.36
CA ALA A 70 -2.10 0.31 -18.53
C ALA A 70 -1.26 0.04 -17.27
N VAL A 71 -0.69 1.06 -16.65
CA VAL A 71 0.07 0.96 -15.40
C VAL A 71 -0.85 0.49 -14.27
N THR A 72 -2.06 1.01 -14.18
CA THR A 72 -3.05 0.60 -13.19
C THR A 72 -3.48 -0.85 -13.40
N ALA A 73 -3.78 -1.26 -14.64
CA ALA A 73 -4.11 -2.64 -14.97
C ALA A 73 -2.95 -3.61 -14.64
N GLN A 74 -1.71 -3.24 -14.95
CA GLN A 74 -0.55 -4.06 -14.63
C GLN A 74 -0.30 -4.14 -13.11
N ARG A 75 -0.52 -3.04 -12.37
CA ARG A 75 -0.44 -3.04 -10.90
C ARG A 75 -1.50 -3.93 -10.29
N SER A 76 -2.73 -3.94 -10.83
CA SER A 76 -3.83 -4.78 -10.34
C SER A 76 -3.60 -6.29 -10.58
N LEU A 77 -2.73 -6.67 -11.50
CA LEU A 77 -2.35 -8.07 -11.73
C LEU A 77 -1.26 -8.56 -10.75
N ARG A 78 -0.49 -7.65 -10.16
CA ARG A 78 0.62 -8.01 -9.27
C ARG A 78 0.11 -8.18 -7.83
N LYS A 79 0.36 -9.35 -7.23
CA LYS A 79 0.12 -9.59 -5.81
C LYS A 79 0.84 -8.58 -4.93
N ILE A 80 0.20 -8.17 -3.83
CA ILE A 80 0.88 -7.40 -2.78
C ILE A 80 1.83 -8.33 -2.05
N ARG A 81 3.06 -7.90 -1.85
CA ARG A 81 4.05 -8.58 -1.03
C ARG A 81 3.99 -8.05 0.40
N ILE A 82 3.39 -8.81 1.29
CA ILE A 82 3.18 -8.42 2.69
C ILE A 82 4.33 -8.91 3.55
N GLY A 83 4.95 -8.01 4.30
CA GLY A 83 5.84 -8.33 5.41
C GLY A 83 5.08 -8.28 6.73
N VAL A 84 5.20 -9.31 7.54
CA VAL A 84 4.57 -9.36 8.87
C VAL A 84 5.64 -9.26 9.93
N VAL A 85 5.49 -8.33 10.87
CA VAL A 85 6.39 -8.16 12.03
C VAL A 85 5.61 -8.42 13.30
N GLY A 86 6.10 -9.35 14.14
CA GLY A 86 5.35 -9.73 15.34
C GLY A 86 6.22 -10.25 16.49
N SER A 87 5.67 -10.16 17.71
CA SER A 87 6.34 -10.59 18.95
C SER A 87 5.66 -11.76 19.64
N THR A 88 4.35 -11.95 19.41
CA THR A 88 3.48 -12.79 20.24
C THR A 88 2.82 -13.93 19.44
N ARG A 89 1.52 -14.13 19.60
CA ARG A 89 0.77 -15.24 18.99
C ARG A 89 0.53 -15.07 17.49
N GLY A 90 0.42 -13.83 16.99
CA GLY A 90 0.11 -13.56 15.59
C GLY A 90 -1.22 -14.18 15.16
N SER A 91 -2.27 -14.03 15.99
CA SER A 91 -3.59 -14.61 15.73
C SER A 91 -4.17 -14.19 14.37
N SER A 92 -3.96 -12.95 13.98
CA SER A 92 -4.47 -12.39 12.72
C SER A 92 -3.74 -12.92 11.48
N LEU A 93 -2.55 -13.52 11.61
CA LEU A 93 -1.82 -14.07 10.47
C LEU A 93 -2.57 -15.21 9.78
N GLN A 94 -3.18 -16.13 10.54
CA GLN A 94 -3.85 -17.29 9.92
C GLN A 94 -5.08 -16.91 9.09
N PRO A 95 -6.00 -16.05 9.55
CA PRO A 95 -7.10 -15.57 8.72
C PRO A 95 -6.65 -14.82 7.45
N ILE A 96 -5.54 -14.04 7.53
CA ILE A 96 -4.96 -13.38 6.35
C ILE A 96 -4.49 -14.44 5.34
N LEU A 97 -3.83 -15.51 5.80
CA LEU A 97 -3.41 -16.63 4.92
C LEU A 97 -4.61 -17.30 4.27
N TYR A 98 -5.71 -17.53 4.99
CA TYR A 98 -6.93 -18.07 4.41
C TYR A 98 -7.51 -17.15 3.35
N ALA A 99 -7.59 -15.84 3.61
CA ALA A 99 -8.06 -14.87 2.64
C ALA A 99 -7.22 -14.85 1.34
N ILE A 100 -5.91 -15.08 1.47
CA ILE A 100 -5.00 -15.22 0.32
C ILE A 100 -5.27 -16.53 -0.43
N GLN A 101 -5.41 -17.65 0.28
CA GLN A 101 -5.65 -18.98 -0.31
C GLN A 101 -7.00 -19.05 -1.01
N ASP A 102 -8.03 -18.43 -0.43
CA ASP A 102 -9.39 -18.37 -0.99
C ASP A 102 -9.54 -17.36 -2.13
N GLY A 103 -8.46 -16.61 -2.45
CA GLY A 103 -8.47 -15.60 -3.50
C GLY A 103 -9.21 -14.30 -3.16
N ARG A 104 -9.66 -14.12 -1.91
CA ARG A 104 -10.25 -12.86 -1.44
C ARG A 104 -9.23 -11.74 -1.37
N LEU A 105 -7.99 -12.04 -1.03
CA LEU A 105 -6.90 -11.08 -0.98
C LEU A 105 -5.81 -11.45 -2.00
N ASN A 106 -5.61 -10.61 -3.00
CA ASN A 106 -4.55 -10.81 -4.01
C ASN A 106 -3.18 -10.37 -3.47
N ALA A 107 -2.65 -11.18 -2.57
CA ALA A 107 -1.40 -10.92 -1.87
C ALA A 107 -0.57 -12.20 -1.69
N GLU A 108 0.64 -12.03 -1.20
CA GLU A 108 1.47 -13.11 -0.64
C GLU A 108 2.19 -12.61 0.60
N ILE A 109 2.44 -13.50 1.56
CA ILE A 109 3.29 -13.19 2.72
C ILE A 109 4.74 -13.42 2.30
N ALA A 110 5.46 -12.32 2.03
CA ALA A 110 6.84 -12.37 1.55
C ALA A 110 7.83 -12.79 2.66
N VAL A 111 7.58 -12.34 3.90
CA VAL A 111 8.40 -12.68 5.07
C VAL A 111 7.63 -12.45 6.36
N VAL A 112 7.91 -13.27 7.37
CA VAL A 112 7.47 -13.05 8.76
C VAL A 112 8.70 -12.82 9.63
N VAL A 113 8.80 -11.64 10.22
CA VAL A 113 9.90 -11.23 11.10
C VAL A 113 9.42 -11.27 12.55
N GLY A 114 10.15 -11.96 13.40
CA GLY A 114 9.85 -12.05 14.84
C GLY A 114 11.04 -11.69 15.69
N ASN A 115 10.82 -10.96 16.79
CA ASN A 115 11.87 -10.59 17.75
C ASN A 115 12.02 -11.58 18.91
N VAL A 116 11.14 -12.58 19.00
CA VAL A 116 11.19 -13.69 19.95
C VAL A 116 11.22 -15.00 19.18
N GLY A 117 12.31 -15.71 19.24
CA GLY A 117 12.57 -16.92 18.42
C GLY A 117 11.58 -18.07 18.64
N THR A 118 11.02 -18.16 19.85
CA THR A 118 10.02 -19.16 20.26
C THR A 118 8.57 -18.67 20.11
N SER A 119 8.36 -17.48 19.56
CA SER A 119 7.01 -16.91 19.40
C SER A 119 6.12 -17.76 18.51
N TYR A 120 4.84 -17.84 18.86
CA TYR A 120 3.86 -18.58 18.07
C TYR A 120 3.69 -18.04 16.65
N ILE A 121 3.89 -16.74 16.42
CA ILE A 121 3.82 -16.17 15.07
C ILE A 121 4.86 -16.77 14.13
N LEU A 122 6.11 -16.97 14.60
CA LEU A 122 7.16 -17.64 13.82
C LEU A 122 6.87 -19.13 13.64
N GLN A 123 6.33 -19.82 14.67
CA GLN A 123 5.91 -21.22 14.56
C GLN A 123 4.79 -21.35 13.50
N ARG A 124 3.76 -20.50 13.57
CA ARG A 124 2.66 -20.46 12.61
C ARG A 124 3.17 -20.23 11.18
N ALA A 125 4.09 -19.30 11.01
CA ALA A 125 4.70 -19.02 9.71
C ALA A 125 5.44 -20.26 9.15
N ARG A 126 6.22 -20.95 9.98
CA ARG A 126 6.95 -22.18 9.57
C ARG A 126 6.00 -23.30 9.17
N VAL A 127 4.93 -23.53 9.94
CA VAL A 127 3.90 -24.56 9.63
C VAL A 127 3.24 -24.26 8.27
N ASN A 128 3.10 -22.99 7.91
CA ASN A 128 2.54 -22.57 6.62
C ASN A 128 3.62 -22.41 5.52
N ASN A 129 4.84 -22.91 5.72
CA ASN A 129 5.96 -22.82 4.78
C ASN A 129 6.33 -21.39 4.35
N LEU A 130 6.13 -20.41 5.22
CA LEU A 130 6.49 -19.01 4.97
C LEU A 130 7.95 -18.75 5.32
N LYS A 131 8.57 -17.82 4.59
CA LYS A 131 9.91 -17.31 4.94
C LYS A 131 9.86 -16.65 6.32
N THR A 132 10.70 -17.08 7.25
CA THR A 132 10.79 -16.52 8.60
C THR A 132 12.16 -15.97 8.88
N VAL A 133 12.23 -14.84 9.57
CA VAL A 133 13.46 -14.22 10.05
C VAL A 133 13.31 -13.95 11.55
N HIS A 134 14.24 -14.44 12.34
CA HIS A 134 14.33 -14.14 13.77
C HIS A 134 15.41 -13.07 13.99
N ILE A 135 15.01 -11.90 14.48
CA ILE A 135 15.90 -10.79 14.85
C ILE A 135 15.72 -10.56 16.35
N PRO A 136 16.67 -10.99 17.21
CA PRO A 136 16.54 -10.81 18.65
C PRO A 136 16.45 -9.33 19.01
N GLY A 137 15.40 -8.97 19.76
CA GLY A 137 15.18 -7.57 20.14
C GLY A 137 15.64 -7.22 21.56
N LYS A 138 15.92 -8.23 22.41
CA LYS A 138 16.28 -8.03 23.82
C LYS A 138 17.67 -7.43 23.94
N GLY A 139 17.79 -6.32 24.69
CA GLY A 139 19.08 -5.66 24.96
C GLY A 139 19.66 -4.85 23.79
N ARG A 140 18.93 -4.72 22.68
CA ARG A 140 19.36 -3.95 21.52
C ARG A 140 18.79 -2.54 21.50
N VAL A 141 19.57 -1.63 21.00
CA VAL A 141 19.15 -0.27 20.66
C VAL A 141 18.03 -0.36 19.62
N ARG A 142 17.01 0.48 19.76
CA ARG A 142 15.80 0.47 18.92
C ARG A 142 16.14 0.62 17.44
N GLU A 143 16.93 1.63 17.14
CA GLU A 143 17.30 2.02 15.77
C GLU A 143 18.12 0.92 15.06
N GLU A 144 19.00 0.23 15.77
CA GLU A 144 19.76 -0.89 15.20
C GLU A 144 18.87 -2.10 14.90
N PHE A 145 17.97 -2.42 15.84
CA PHE A 145 17.00 -3.49 15.64
C PHE A 145 16.11 -3.19 14.43
N ASP A 146 15.58 -1.97 14.35
CA ASP A 146 14.68 -1.54 13.29
C ASP A 146 15.35 -1.50 11.91
N ARG A 147 16.65 -1.18 11.83
CA ARG A 147 17.43 -1.28 10.58
C ARG A 147 17.54 -2.72 10.10
N ASP A 148 17.78 -3.68 11.00
CA ASP A 148 17.83 -5.09 10.61
C ASP A 148 16.46 -5.60 10.15
N VAL A 149 15.37 -5.16 10.82
CA VAL A 149 14.00 -5.48 10.39
C VAL A 149 13.74 -4.87 9.01
N THR A 150 14.09 -3.61 8.81
CA THR A 150 13.95 -2.93 7.50
C THR A 150 14.69 -3.69 6.41
N LYS A 151 15.96 -4.07 6.68
CA LYS A 151 16.74 -4.85 5.71
C LYS A 151 16.07 -6.18 5.36
N ALA A 152 15.56 -6.91 6.34
CA ALA A 152 14.89 -8.19 6.10
C ALA A 152 13.60 -8.03 5.25
N LEU A 153 12.85 -6.94 5.47
CA LEU A 153 11.66 -6.60 4.69
C LEU A 153 12.01 -6.19 3.25
N GLU A 154 13.05 -5.37 3.07
CA GLU A 154 13.53 -4.94 1.75
C GLU A 154 14.11 -6.10 0.95
N ASP A 155 14.94 -6.95 1.55
CA ASP A 155 15.50 -8.17 0.93
C ASP A 155 14.39 -9.17 0.51
N ALA A 156 13.21 -9.06 1.13
CA ALA A 156 12.02 -9.82 0.74
C ALA A 156 11.13 -9.07 -0.27
N GLY A 157 11.48 -7.86 -0.67
CA GLY A 157 10.71 -7.05 -1.63
C GLY A 157 9.30 -6.74 -1.15
N VAL A 158 9.15 -6.34 0.12
CA VAL A 158 7.87 -6.07 0.76
C VAL A 158 7.27 -4.76 0.24
N ASP A 159 5.99 -4.80 -0.10
CA ASP A 159 5.20 -3.62 -0.49
C ASP A 159 4.47 -2.99 0.70
N LEU A 160 3.98 -3.82 1.64
CA LEU A 160 3.18 -3.42 2.79
C LEU A 160 3.63 -4.16 4.05
N VAL A 161 3.82 -3.46 5.14
CA VAL A 161 4.22 -4.01 6.43
C VAL A 161 3.04 -4.03 7.39
N LEU A 162 2.77 -5.19 8.01
CA LEU A 162 1.75 -5.35 9.05
C LEU A 162 2.43 -5.65 10.39
N LEU A 163 2.16 -4.83 11.39
CA LEU A 163 2.49 -5.13 12.77
C LEU A 163 1.39 -5.99 13.37
N VAL A 164 1.71 -7.23 13.73
CA VAL A 164 0.75 -8.21 14.24
C VAL A 164 1.17 -8.69 15.63
N GLY A 165 0.57 -8.12 16.66
CA GLY A 165 0.98 -8.39 18.04
C GLY A 165 2.46 -8.08 18.28
N PHE A 166 2.94 -6.98 17.72
CA PHE A 166 4.30 -6.49 17.89
C PHE A 166 4.38 -5.61 19.14
N MET A 167 5.24 -5.99 20.10
CA MET A 167 5.26 -5.44 21.44
C MET A 167 6.45 -4.49 21.68
N ARG A 168 6.97 -3.87 20.63
CA ARG A 168 8.03 -2.86 20.74
C ARG A 168 7.60 -1.56 20.09
N ILE A 169 8.05 -0.45 20.66
CA ILE A 169 7.93 0.85 20.01
C ILE A 169 9.02 0.93 18.94
N ILE A 170 8.63 1.26 17.73
CA ILE A 170 9.52 1.43 16.59
C ILE A 170 10.12 2.83 16.54
N SER A 171 11.23 2.99 15.81
CA SER A 171 11.93 4.27 15.65
C SER A 171 11.25 5.16 14.62
N GLY A 172 11.46 6.48 14.73
CA GLY A 172 11.01 7.43 13.73
C GLY A 172 11.64 7.18 12.34
N GLU A 173 12.88 6.64 12.29
CA GLU A 173 13.54 6.24 11.04
C GLU A 173 12.75 5.13 10.33
N PHE A 174 12.32 4.11 11.08
CA PHE A 174 11.49 3.02 10.55
C PHE A 174 10.13 3.54 10.06
N CYS A 175 9.47 4.40 10.85
CA CYS A 175 8.19 5.02 10.45
C CYS A 175 8.33 5.81 9.14
N ARG A 176 9.36 6.62 9.01
CA ARG A 176 9.62 7.39 7.78
C ARG A 176 9.92 6.49 6.58
N ARG A 177 10.71 5.43 6.76
CA ARG A 177 11.08 4.49 5.69
C ARG A 177 9.86 3.75 5.14
N TRP A 178 8.91 3.41 6.01
CA TRP A 178 7.70 2.68 5.66
C TRP A 178 6.44 3.55 5.64
N HIS A 179 6.61 4.87 5.55
CA HIS A 179 5.48 5.81 5.49
C HIS A 179 4.49 5.44 4.38
N GLY A 180 3.19 5.41 4.72
CA GLY A 180 2.13 4.98 3.81
C GLY A 180 2.11 3.49 3.47
N LYS A 181 2.94 2.67 4.12
CA LYS A 181 3.09 1.23 3.88
C LYS A 181 3.25 0.44 5.18
N LEU A 182 2.94 1.03 6.32
CA LEU A 182 3.10 0.42 7.63
C LEU A 182 1.80 0.54 8.42
N LEU A 183 1.21 -0.60 8.74
CA LEU A 183 -0.07 -0.71 9.44
C LEU A 183 0.10 -1.43 10.77
N ASN A 184 -0.66 -0.95 11.77
CA ASN A 184 -0.87 -1.63 13.03
C ASN A 184 -2.37 -1.83 13.26
N VAL A 185 -2.75 -2.88 13.98
CA VAL A 185 -4.10 -3.05 14.51
C VAL A 185 -4.08 -2.82 16.00
N HIS A 186 -4.84 -1.84 16.46
CA HIS A 186 -5.03 -1.53 17.87
C HIS A 186 -6.42 -2.02 18.32
N PRO A 187 -6.53 -2.73 19.46
CA PRO A 187 -7.77 -3.39 19.86
C PRO A 187 -8.75 -2.46 20.59
N SER A 188 -8.89 -1.21 20.14
CA SER A 188 -9.91 -0.26 20.57
C SER A 188 -10.36 0.64 19.42
N LEU A 189 -11.35 1.47 19.69
CA LEU A 189 -11.83 2.51 18.78
C LEU A 189 -10.98 3.78 18.96
N LEU A 190 -9.81 3.83 18.30
CA LEU A 190 -8.95 5.02 18.37
C LEU A 190 -9.72 6.30 18.00
N PRO A 191 -9.42 7.43 18.67
CA PRO A 191 -8.32 7.68 19.60
C PRO A 191 -8.58 7.22 21.05
N LEU A 192 -9.72 6.58 21.35
CA LEU A 192 -10.02 6.08 22.69
C LEU A 192 -9.08 4.93 23.07
N HIS A 193 -8.62 4.92 24.31
CA HIS A 193 -7.76 3.87 24.88
C HIS A 193 -6.43 3.67 24.14
N ALA A 194 -5.91 4.71 23.48
CA ALA A 194 -4.60 4.70 22.84
C ALA A 194 -3.47 4.45 23.85
N GLY A 195 -2.36 3.87 23.40
CA GLY A 195 -1.16 3.62 24.22
C GLY A 195 -1.27 2.44 25.20
N LEU A 196 -2.44 1.82 25.34
CA LEU A 196 -2.64 0.63 26.17
C LEU A 196 -2.40 -0.65 25.35
N MET A 197 -2.14 -1.76 26.04
CA MET A 197 -1.83 -3.03 25.38
C MET A 197 -2.54 -4.20 26.05
N ASP A 198 -2.82 -5.23 25.24
CA ASP A 198 -3.36 -6.51 25.66
C ASP A 198 -4.67 -6.38 26.46
N LEU A 199 -4.79 -7.02 27.60
CA LEU A 199 -6.01 -6.97 28.45
C LEU A 199 -6.29 -5.60 29.02
N GLN A 200 -5.28 -4.75 29.20
CA GLN A 200 -5.45 -3.40 29.74
C GLN A 200 -6.37 -2.52 28.86
N VAL A 201 -6.30 -2.67 27.53
CA VAL A 201 -7.18 -1.96 26.60
C VAL A 201 -8.64 -2.31 26.89
N HIS A 202 -8.94 -3.61 26.96
CA HIS A 202 -10.31 -4.09 27.14
C HIS A 202 -10.85 -3.78 28.54
N GLN A 203 -9.99 -3.84 29.56
CA GLN A 203 -10.37 -3.41 30.91
C GLN A 203 -10.68 -1.93 30.95
N SER A 204 -9.88 -1.10 30.30
CA SER A 204 -10.10 0.36 30.21
C SER A 204 -11.45 0.71 29.54
N VAL A 205 -11.86 -0.04 28.51
CA VAL A 205 -13.18 0.09 27.86
C VAL A 205 -14.30 -0.21 28.87
N LEU A 206 -14.16 -1.30 29.64
CA LEU A 206 -15.16 -1.68 30.65
C LEU A 206 -15.22 -0.69 31.80
N ASP A 207 -14.07 -0.20 32.28
CA ASP A 207 -13.98 0.78 33.37
C ASP A 207 -14.55 2.14 32.96
N ALA A 208 -14.43 2.51 31.67
CA ALA A 208 -15.04 3.72 31.12
C ALA A 208 -16.56 3.60 30.94
N GLY A 209 -17.09 2.37 30.95
CA GLY A 209 -18.52 2.12 30.71
C GLY A 209 -18.93 2.37 29.27
N ASP A 210 -18.00 2.19 28.32
CA ASP A 210 -18.30 2.37 26.91
C ASP A 210 -19.33 1.37 26.43
N ALA A 211 -20.30 1.81 25.63
CA ALA A 211 -21.32 0.95 25.04
C ALA A 211 -20.80 0.10 23.88
N GLU A 212 -19.69 0.52 23.26
CA GLU A 212 -19.06 -0.14 22.13
C GLU A 212 -17.55 -0.24 22.33
N SER A 213 -16.98 -1.31 21.81
CA SER A 213 -15.54 -1.51 21.61
C SER A 213 -15.26 -1.86 20.17
N GLY A 214 -14.06 -2.27 19.86
CA GLY A 214 -13.70 -2.70 18.51
C GLY A 214 -12.21 -2.72 18.28
N CYS A 215 -11.83 -2.64 17.02
CA CYS A 215 -10.43 -2.50 16.63
C CYS A 215 -10.25 -1.43 15.56
N THR A 216 -9.07 -0.85 15.52
CA THR A 216 -8.67 0.16 14.56
C THR A 216 -7.39 -0.26 13.86
N VAL A 217 -7.43 -0.40 12.53
CA VAL A 217 -6.22 -0.45 11.71
C VAL A 217 -5.85 0.98 11.36
N HIS A 218 -4.63 1.36 11.69
CA HIS A 218 -4.13 2.70 11.45
C HIS A 218 -2.72 2.67 10.84
N GLN A 219 -2.35 3.74 10.18
CA GLN A 219 -0.96 3.95 9.77
C GLN A 219 -0.10 4.15 11.01
N VAL A 220 1.13 3.64 10.96
CA VAL A 220 2.06 3.81 12.08
C VAL A 220 2.97 4.98 11.80
N ILE A 221 3.00 5.89 12.73
CA ILE A 221 3.86 7.08 12.77
C ILE A 221 4.69 7.06 14.07
N GLU A 222 5.52 8.07 14.29
CA GLU A 222 6.38 8.15 15.47
C GLU A 222 5.57 8.30 16.78
N GLU A 223 4.40 8.95 16.70
CA GLU A 223 3.44 9.02 17.82
C GLU A 223 2.70 7.68 17.92
N VAL A 224 2.72 7.09 19.13
CA VAL A 224 2.07 5.80 19.40
C VAL A 224 0.57 5.91 19.21
N ASP A 225 0.01 5.03 18.38
CA ASP A 225 -1.41 4.97 18.00
C ASP A 225 -2.01 6.27 17.44
N GLY A 226 -1.16 7.27 17.11
CA GLY A 226 -1.56 8.59 16.60
C GLY A 226 -1.73 8.69 15.09
N GLY A 227 -1.47 7.64 14.34
CA GLY A 227 -1.53 7.66 12.88
C GLY A 227 -2.96 7.62 12.32
N GLU A 228 -3.09 7.97 11.05
CA GLU A 228 -4.38 8.03 10.36
C GLU A 228 -5.10 6.68 10.36
N VAL A 229 -6.39 6.70 10.69
CA VAL A 229 -7.26 5.53 10.70
C VAL A 229 -7.54 5.09 9.26
N VAL A 230 -7.28 3.81 8.98
CA VAL A 230 -7.56 3.18 7.68
C VAL A 230 -8.86 2.38 7.72
N VAL A 231 -9.03 1.54 8.75
CA VAL A 231 -10.24 0.74 8.96
C VAL A 231 -10.56 0.73 10.43
N GLN A 232 -11.81 0.91 10.79
CA GLN A 232 -12.29 0.76 12.17
C GLN A 232 -13.53 -0.13 12.19
N MET A 233 -13.54 -1.15 13.03
CA MET A 233 -14.68 -2.07 13.20
C MET A 233 -15.15 -2.08 14.66
N ARG A 234 -16.47 -2.19 14.84
CA ARG A 234 -17.14 -2.03 16.14
C ARG A 234 -17.84 -3.30 16.59
N VAL A 235 -17.90 -3.50 17.89
CA VAL A 235 -18.75 -4.51 18.56
C VAL A 235 -19.42 -3.89 19.78
N PRO A 236 -20.64 -4.29 20.12
CA PRO A 236 -21.27 -3.86 21.36
C PRO A 236 -20.56 -4.47 22.56
N VAL A 237 -20.49 -3.70 23.65
CA VAL A 237 -20.10 -4.18 24.99
C VAL A 237 -21.35 -4.61 25.73
N GLU A 238 -21.43 -5.88 26.09
CA GLU A 238 -22.60 -6.44 26.72
C GLU A 238 -22.53 -6.37 28.25
N LYS A 239 -23.69 -6.35 28.90
CA LYS A 239 -23.74 -6.32 30.35
C LYS A 239 -23.09 -7.58 30.97
N GLY A 240 -22.14 -7.36 31.87
CA GLY A 240 -21.43 -8.46 32.54
C GLY A 240 -20.25 -9.02 31.72
N GLU A 241 -19.87 -8.34 30.63
CA GLU A 241 -18.69 -8.70 29.86
C GLU A 241 -17.40 -8.55 30.70
N THR A 242 -16.43 -9.40 30.47
CA THR A 242 -15.10 -9.35 31.09
C THR A 242 -14.07 -8.88 30.06
N ALA A 243 -12.93 -8.36 30.52
CA ALA A 243 -11.83 -7.99 29.62
C ALA A 243 -11.38 -9.14 28.72
N ALA A 244 -11.43 -10.38 29.22
CA ALA A 244 -11.06 -11.58 28.46
C ALA A 244 -12.09 -11.93 27.37
N SER A 245 -13.40 -11.85 27.67
CA SER A 245 -14.46 -12.09 26.68
C SER A 245 -14.47 -11.00 25.61
N LEU A 246 -14.35 -9.73 26.00
CA LEU A 246 -14.29 -8.59 25.10
C LEU A 246 -13.05 -8.69 24.18
N LYS A 247 -11.89 -9.07 24.73
CA LYS A 247 -10.69 -9.36 23.93
C LYS A 247 -10.96 -10.41 22.88
N SER A 248 -11.58 -11.54 23.23
CA SER A 248 -11.89 -12.62 22.29
C SER A 248 -12.83 -12.15 21.17
N LYS A 249 -13.82 -11.31 21.49
CA LYS A 249 -14.75 -10.73 20.55
C LYS A 249 -14.04 -9.75 19.58
N VAL A 250 -13.19 -8.87 20.11
CA VAL A 250 -12.43 -7.89 19.30
C VAL A 250 -11.40 -8.58 18.41
N GLN A 251 -10.71 -9.60 18.89
CA GLN A 251 -9.72 -10.36 18.09
C GLN A 251 -10.30 -10.99 16.81
N GLN A 252 -11.59 -11.33 16.79
CA GLN A 252 -12.25 -11.83 15.58
C GLN A 252 -12.33 -10.76 14.49
N LEU A 253 -12.44 -9.48 14.88
CA LEU A 253 -12.49 -8.35 13.95
C LEU A 253 -11.12 -7.89 13.46
N GLU A 254 -10.07 -8.06 14.26
CA GLU A 254 -8.71 -7.58 13.92
C GLU A 254 -8.24 -8.12 12.58
N ALA A 255 -8.45 -9.41 12.34
CA ALA A 255 -8.02 -10.05 11.09
C ALA A 255 -8.79 -9.52 9.88
N GLU A 256 -10.10 -9.39 10.00
CA GLU A 256 -10.95 -8.85 8.93
C GLU A 256 -10.61 -7.38 8.63
N SER A 257 -10.36 -6.59 9.68
CA SER A 257 -9.93 -5.20 9.53
C SER A 257 -8.61 -5.09 8.77
N LEU A 258 -7.63 -5.96 9.07
CA LEU A 258 -6.35 -6.01 8.36
C LEU A 258 -6.52 -6.45 6.91
N ILE A 259 -7.39 -7.44 6.63
CA ILE A 259 -7.68 -7.87 5.26
C ILE A 259 -8.25 -6.71 4.45
N ARG A 260 -9.26 -5.99 4.98
CA ARG A 260 -9.84 -4.80 4.33
C ARG A 260 -8.81 -3.70 4.08
N ALA A 261 -7.94 -3.44 5.06
CA ALA A 261 -6.87 -2.46 4.88
C ALA A 261 -5.87 -2.88 3.78
N CYS A 262 -5.57 -4.18 3.66
CA CYS A 262 -4.76 -4.72 2.57
C CYS A 262 -5.46 -4.59 1.21
N GLU A 263 -6.77 -4.80 1.14
CA GLU A 263 -7.56 -4.61 -0.09
C GLU A 263 -7.56 -3.14 -0.53
N MET A 264 -7.72 -2.20 0.41
CA MET A 264 -7.60 -0.76 0.11
C MET A 264 -6.20 -0.44 -0.44
N PHE A 265 -5.15 -0.91 0.21
CA PHE A 265 -3.78 -0.74 -0.29
C PHE A 265 -3.58 -1.41 -1.67
N TYR A 266 -4.18 -2.57 -1.91
CA TYR A 266 -4.10 -3.26 -3.20
C TYR A 266 -4.65 -2.39 -4.33
N ASN A 267 -5.80 -1.77 -4.14
CA ASN A 267 -6.46 -0.96 -5.15
C ASN A 267 -5.67 0.31 -5.48
N ASP A 268 -5.20 1.02 -4.47
CA ASP A 268 -4.57 2.34 -4.64
C ASP A 268 -3.04 2.31 -4.59
N ARG A 269 -2.45 1.19 -4.13
CA ARG A 269 -1.00 1.05 -3.82
C ARG A 269 -0.47 2.09 -2.83
N THR A 270 -1.39 2.79 -2.18
CA THR A 270 -1.13 3.75 -1.11
C THR A 270 -2.22 3.62 -0.06
N LEU A 271 -1.94 4.05 1.15
CA LEU A 271 -2.95 4.15 2.21
C LEU A 271 -3.55 5.56 2.22
N PRO A 272 -4.79 5.72 2.69
CA PRO A 272 -5.36 7.04 2.92
C PRO A 272 -4.38 7.94 3.70
N GLY A 273 -4.22 9.21 3.31
CA GLY A 273 -3.30 10.16 3.95
C GLY A 273 -1.81 10.01 3.58
N ALA A 274 -1.42 8.93 2.88
CA ALA A 274 -0.04 8.75 2.42
C ALA A 274 0.31 9.60 1.18
N THR A 275 -0.66 10.27 0.59
CA THR A 275 -0.44 11.20 -0.51
C THR A 275 0.33 12.41 0.01
N ASP A 276 1.51 12.63 -0.55
CA ASP A 276 2.36 13.79 -0.29
C ASP A 276 1.50 15.08 -0.37
N ALA A 277 1.75 16.04 0.53
CA ALA A 277 1.03 17.32 0.58
C ALA A 277 0.95 18.05 -0.78
N ARG A 278 1.83 17.71 -1.72
CA ARG A 278 1.82 18.19 -3.11
C ARG A 278 0.66 17.60 -3.94
N GLN A 279 0.25 16.34 -3.69
CA GLN A 279 -0.90 15.74 -4.39
C GLN A 279 -2.24 16.23 -3.80
N LYS A 280 -2.29 16.50 -2.49
CA LYS A 280 -3.47 17.11 -1.86
C LYS A 280 -3.80 18.48 -2.46
N LYS A 281 -2.79 19.27 -2.81
CA LYS A 281 -2.97 20.59 -3.46
C LYS A 281 -3.48 20.45 -4.89
N ALA A 282 -3.03 19.47 -5.65
CA ALA A 282 -3.50 19.21 -7.00
C ALA A 282 -4.96 18.70 -7.07
N LEU A 283 -5.40 17.95 -6.05
CA LEU A 283 -6.80 17.46 -5.94
C LEU A 283 -7.76 18.56 -5.43
N LEU A 284 -7.26 19.53 -4.67
CA LEU A 284 -8.07 20.67 -4.20
C LEU A 284 -8.21 21.78 -5.24
N ASP A 285 -7.26 21.87 -6.16
CA ASP A 285 -7.27 22.88 -7.25
C ASP A 285 -8.02 22.39 -8.51
N GLY A 286 -8.41 21.10 -8.58
CA GLY A 286 -9.23 20.50 -9.65
C GLY A 286 -10.58 20.05 -9.12
N GLY A 287 -11.50 20.98 -8.87
CA GLY A 287 -12.79 20.70 -8.28
C GLY A 287 -13.67 19.76 -9.12
N ASP A 288 -14.25 18.73 -8.46
CA ASP A 288 -15.71 18.55 -8.49
C ASP A 288 -16.09 17.60 -7.34
N ARG A 289 -16.98 18.09 -6.50
CA ARG A 289 -17.63 17.33 -5.45
C ARG A 289 -18.56 16.32 -6.10
N MET A 290 -18.28 15.03 -5.93
CA MET A 290 -19.35 14.04 -6.01
C MET A 290 -19.97 13.90 -4.62
N ASP A 291 -21.15 14.44 -4.46
CA ASP A 291 -22.06 14.16 -3.35
C ASP A 291 -22.42 12.67 -3.39
N LEU A 292 -22.00 11.92 -2.42
CA LEU A 292 -22.54 10.62 -2.10
C LEU A 292 -23.60 10.79 -1.01
N ALA A 293 -24.83 11.11 -1.44
CA ALA A 293 -26.03 10.94 -0.66
C ALA A 293 -26.90 9.90 -1.38
N ALA A 294 -27.06 8.73 -0.75
CA ALA A 294 -28.24 7.85 -0.62
C ALA A 294 -27.77 6.42 -0.34
#